data_e8c42411d87657609ae35d3485b611b2
#
_entry.id   e8c42411d87657609ae35d3485b611b2
#
_cell.length_a   1.000
_cell.length_b   1.000
_cell.length_c   1.000
_cell.angle_alpha   90.00
_cell.angle_beta   90.00
_cell.angle_gamma   90.00
#
_symmetry.space_group_name_H-M   'P 1'
#
loop_
_entity.id
_entity.type
_entity.pdbx_description
1 polymer ?
#
loop_
_entity_poly.entity_id
_entity_poly.type
_entity_poly.pdbx_seq_one_letter_code
_entity_poly.pdbx_strand_id
1 'polypeptide(L)'
;MNTENSFSQLYSELSLNPDLPTLAGRCMLLTEILLDCNAHPQTQPVCRCLGAYLEEVKSGLTESMRDFQIVEFEEDAEPPRQKAWLLEDTETKCDYCRAVNHVLLVSHFDRDMLPYLTGLLHEVAHSMAGDLITPAQPRMTIHLPARH
;
A
#
# COMPACT_ATOMS: atom_id res chain seq x y z
N MET A 1 0.39 -26.26 -5.66
CA MET A 1 0.01 -24.99 -6.14
C MET A 1 1.18 -24.23 -6.68
N ASN A 2 0.97 -23.69 -7.78
CA ASN A 2 2.05 -23.09 -8.50
C ASN A 2 2.14 -21.61 -8.20
N THR A 3 3.27 -21.17 -7.75
CA THR A 3 3.49 -19.77 -7.44
C THR A 3 3.25 -18.90 -8.67
N GLU A 4 3.68 -19.39 -9.82
CA GLU A 4 3.50 -18.62 -11.04
C GLU A 4 2.03 -18.38 -11.35
N ASN A 5 1.20 -19.37 -11.09
CA ASN A 5 -0.23 -19.19 -11.31
C ASN A 5 -0.79 -18.12 -10.38
N SER A 6 -0.31 -18.09 -9.16
CA SER A 6 -0.78 -17.09 -8.21
C SER A 6 -0.42 -15.68 -8.66
N PHE A 7 0.80 -15.50 -9.15
CA PHE A 7 1.21 -14.17 -9.62
C PHE A 7 0.48 -13.80 -10.90
N SER A 8 0.24 -14.76 -11.78
CA SER A 8 -0.52 -14.52 -12.98
C SER A 8 -1.91 -13.99 -12.64
N GLN A 9 -2.52 -14.60 -11.64
CA GLN A 9 -3.84 -14.17 -11.22
C GLN A 9 -3.80 -12.75 -10.67
N LEU A 10 -2.76 -12.45 -9.88
CA LEU A 10 -2.64 -11.11 -9.32
C LEU A 10 -2.46 -10.06 -10.42
N TYR A 11 -1.67 -10.37 -11.44
CA TYR A 11 -1.51 -9.44 -12.55
C TYR A 11 -2.82 -9.28 -13.33
N SER A 12 -3.57 -10.36 -13.46
CA SER A 12 -4.88 -10.27 -14.13
C SER A 12 -5.83 -9.38 -13.34
N GLU A 13 -5.84 -9.53 -12.04
CA GLU A 13 -6.69 -8.69 -11.20
C GLU A 13 -6.31 -7.23 -11.32
N LEU A 14 -5.00 -6.97 -11.43
CA LEU A 14 -4.54 -5.61 -11.54
C LEU A 14 -5.07 -4.94 -12.80
N SER A 15 -5.19 -5.70 -13.87
CA SER A 15 -5.66 -5.13 -15.14
C SER A 15 -7.14 -4.79 -15.12
N LEU A 16 -7.86 -5.18 -14.07
CA LEU A 16 -9.28 -4.85 -13.94
C LEU A 16 -9.51 -3.53 -13.22
N ASN A 17 -8.45 -2.77 -12.98
CA ASN A 17 -8.52 -1.46 -12.31
C ASN A 17 -9.20 -1.54 -10.96
N PRO A 18 -8.64 -2.29 -10.04
CA PRO A 18 -9.24 -2.39 -8.70
C PRO A 18 -9.17 -1.05 -7.97
N ASP A 19 -10.05 -0.89 -7.01
CA ASP A 19 -10.06 0.34 -6.23
C ASP A 19 -8.92 0.33 -5.21
N LEU A 20 -8.72 1.47 -4.57
CA LEU A 20 -7.60 1.62 -3.64
C LEU A 20 -7.63 0.61 -2.50
N PRO A 21 -8.77 0.37 -1.83
CA PRO A 21 -8.75 -0.64 -0.76
C PRO A 21 -8.36 -2.02 -1.26
N THR A 22 -8.80 -2.41 -2.43
CA THR A 22 -8.43 -3.70 -2.98
C THR A 22 -6.94 -3.75 -3.29
N LEU A 23 -6.42 -2.69 -3.89
CA LEU A 23 -4.99 -2.62 -4.19
C LEU A 23 -4.17 -2.72 -2.91
N ALA A 24 -4.60 -2.01 -1.87
CA ALA A 24 -3.87 -2.03 -0.61
C ALA A 24 -3.89 -3.42 0.02
N GLY A 25 -5.02 -4.10 -0.06
CA GLY A 25 -5.12 -5.46 0.46
C GLY A 25 -4.19 -6.42 -0.25
N ARG A 26 -4.05 -6.26 -1.56
CA ARG A 26 -3.12 -7.10 -2.32
C ARG A 26 -1.68 -6.77 -1.99
N CYS A 27 -1.37 -5.51 -1.74
CA CYS A 27 -0.03 -5.15 -1.30
C CYS A 27 0.30 -5.82 0.02
N MET A 28 -0.65 -5.82 0.96
CA MET A 28 -0.44 -6.51 2.23
C MET A 28 -0.17 -8.00 2.03
N LEU A 29 -0.96 -8.63 1.18
CA LEU A 29 -0.78 -10.04 0.91
C LEU A 29 0.62 -10.31 0.37
N LEU A 30 1.08 -9.48 -0.56
CA LEU A 30 2.39 -9.68 -1.16
C LEU A 30 3.51 -9.49 -0.15
N THR A 31 3.36 -8.53 0.77
CA THR A 31 4.39 -8.37 1.80
C THR A 31 4.38 -9.53 2.78
N GLU A 32 3.23 -10.14 3.01
CA GLU A 32 3.19 -11.33 3.85
C GLU A 32 3.93 -12.49 3.20
N ILE A 33 3.80 -12.61 1.89
CA ILE A 33 4.55 -13.62 1.16
C ILE A 33 6.05 -13.34 1.27
N LEU A 34 6.43 -12.06 1.21
CA LEU A 34 7.82 -11.69 1.35
C LEU A 34 8.40 -12.10 2.70
N LEU A 35 7.60 -12.05 3.75
CA LEU A 35 8.09 -12.45 5.07
C LEU A 35 8.52 -13.91 5.11
N ASP A 36 7.98 -14.72 4.23
CA ASP A 36 8.32 -16.13 4.17
C ASP A 36 9.50 -16.42 3.24
N CYS A 37 10.01 -15.42 2.57
CA CYS A 37 11.13 -15.62 1.64
C CYS A 37 12.44 -15.68 2.42
N ASN A 38 13.31 -16.61 2.04
CA ASN A 38 14.58 -16.80 2.69
C ASN A 38 15.79 -16.40 1.88
N ALA A 39 15.60 -16.10 0.63
CA ALA A 39 16.72 -15.81 -0.27
C ALA A 39 16.30 -14.83 -1.33
N HIS A 40 17.27 -14.10 -1.84
CA HIS A 40 17.02 -13.08 -2.85
C HIS A 40 16.22 -13.57 -4.05
N PRO A 41 16.55 -14.73 -4.63
CA PRO A 41 15.78 -15.19 -5.79
C PRO A 41 14.31 -15.40 -5.51
N GLN A 42 13.96 -15.74 -4.26
CA GLN A 42 12.57 -15.93 -3.90
C GLN A 42 11.82 -14.62 -3.87
N THR A 43 12.51 -13.53 -3.54
CA THR A 43 11.84 -12.23 -3.41
C THR A 43 11.57 -11.59 -4.75
N GLN A 44 12.33 -11.95 -5.79
CA GLN A 44 12.24 -11.24 -7.06
C GLN A 44 10.84 -11.22 -7.67
N PRO A 45 10.18 -12.37 -7.85
CA PRO A 45 8.86 -12.30 -8.47
C PRO A 45 7.83 -11.61 -7.57
N VAL A 46 7.97 -11.75 -6.26
CA VAL A 46 7.05 -11.11 -5.33
C VAL A 46 7.22 -9.60 -5.42
N CYS A 47 8.46 -9.13 -5.41
CA CYS A 47 8.73 -7.70 -5.46
C CYS A 47 8.31 -7.08 -6.78
N ARG A 48 8.44 -7.81 -7.88
CA ARG A 48 7.98 -7.29 -9.15
C ARG A 48 6.47 -7.09 -9.14
N CYS A 49 5.74 -8.07 -8.62
CA CYS A 49 4.30 -7.97 -8.56
C CYS A 49 3.89 -6.86 -7.60
N LEU A 50 4.54 -6.79 -6.44
CA LEU A 50 4.25 -5.74 -5.47
C LEU A 50 4.51 -4.37 -6.08
N GLY A 51 5.61 -4.23 -6.84
CA GLY A 51 5.90 -2.96 -7.48
C GLY A 51 4.80 -2.51 -8.40
N ALA A 52 4.24 -3.45 -9.18
CA ALA A 52 3.14 -3.10 -10.07
C ALA A 52 1.93 -2.61 -9.28
N TYR A 53 1.62 -3.26 -8.17
CA TYR A 53 0.49 -2.83 -7.34
C TYR A 53 0.77 -1.49 -6.67
N LEU A 54 2.00 -1.26 -6.23
CA LEU A 54 2.33 0.01 -5.59
C LEU A 54 2.24 1.18 -6.56
N GLU A 55 2.58 0.95 -7.84
CA GLU A 55 2.43 2.00 -8.83
C GLU A 55 0.96 2.35 -9.02
N GLU A 56 0.07 1.37 -8.98
CA GLU A 56 -1.34 1.66 -9.11
C GLU A 56 -1.89 2.36 -7.87
N VAL A 57 -1.39 2.00 -6.70
CA VAL A 57 -1.78 2.71 -5.48
C VAL A 57 -1.35 4.17 -5.57
N LYS A 58 -0.11 4.39 -6.00
CA LYS A 58 0.41 5.76 -6.13
C LYS A 58 -0.44 6.56 -7.10
N SER A 59 -0.79 5.97 -8.22
CA SER A 59 -1.61 6.63 -9.22
C SER A 59 -2.98 6.99 -8.66
N GLY A 60 -3.60 6.06 -7.97
CA GLY A 60 -4.91 6.30 -7.37
C GLY A 60 -4.88 7.37 -6.31
N LEU A 61 -3.81 7.40 -5.50
CA LEU A 61 -3.68 8.41 -4.47
C LEU A 61 -3.50 9.79 -5.08
N THR A 62 -2.71 9.87 -6.15
CA THR A 62 -2.50 11.13 -6.83
C THR A 62 -3.81 11.66 -7.40
N GLU A 63 -4.60 10.79 -7.99
CA GLU A 63 -5.89 11.20 -8.50
C GLU A 63 -6.83 11.66 -7.41
N SER A 64 -6.84 10.95 -6.30
CA SER A 64 -7.70 11.34 -5.18
C SER A 64 -7.32 12.70 -4.63
N MET A 65 -6.03 12.97 -4.55
CA MET A 65 -5.59 14.28 -4.06
C MET A 65 -5.96 15.40 -5.01
N ARG A 66 -5.88 15.12 -6.30
CA ARG A 66 -6.28 16.11 -7.29
C ARG A 66 -7.77 16.42 -7.17
N ASP A 67 -8.57 15.39 -6.97
CA ASP A 67 -10.01 15.59 -6.81
C ASP A 67 -10.31 16.44 -5.59
N PHE A 68 -9.57 16.24 -4.53
CA PHE A 68 -9.74 17.06 -3.34
C PHE A 68 -9.41 18.52 -3.61
N GLN A 69 -8.35 18.77 -4.33
CA GLN A 69 -7.96 20.13 -4.65
C GLN A 69 -9.02 20.82 -5.49
N ILE A 70 -9.63 20.08 -6.38
CA ILE A 70 -10.69 20.66 -7.20
C ILE A 70 -11.88 21.05 -6.34
N VAL A 71 -12.25 20.18 -5.42
CA VAL A 71 -13.37 20.45 -4.53
C VAL A 71 -13.09 21.68 -3.68
N GLU A 72 -11.86 21.82 -3.21
CA GLU A 72 -11.52 22.98 -2.42
C GLU A 72 -11.71 24.27 -3.19
N PHE A 73 -11.37 24.22 -4.46
CA PHE A 73 -11.52 25.40 -5.27
C PHE A 73 -12.96 25.80 -5.43
N GLU A 74 -13.84 24.86 -5.34
CA GLU A 74 -15.23 25.16 -5.52
C GLU A 74 -15.84 25.62 -4.28
N GLU A 75 -15.22 26.17 -3.60
CA GLU A 75 -15.70 26.81 -2.62
C GLU A 75 -16.33 26.79 -1.54
N ASP A 76 -17.10 27.25 -1.26
CA ASP A 76 -17.85 27.21 -0.12
C ASP A 76 -17.77 25.96 0.60
N ALA A 77 -17.38 24.93 -0.02
CA ALA A 77 -17.32 23.67 0.63
C ALA A 77 -16.34 23.74 1.73
N GLU A 78 -16.69 23.18 2.81
CA GLU A 78 -15.83 23.08 3.94
C GLU A 78 -14.66 22.26 3.50
N PRO A 79 -13.47 22.73 3.55
CA PRO A 79 -12.33 21.95 3.06
C PRO A 79 -12.13 20.73 3.91
N PRO A 80 -12.01 19.60 3.27
CA PRO A 80 -11.75 18.35 4.00
C PRO A 80 -10.29 18.26 4.37
N ARG A 81 -9.85 19.10 5.25
CA ARG A 81 -8.44 19.19 5.57
C ARG A 81 -7.90 17.90 6.14
N GLN A 82 -8.67 17.27 7.01
CA GLN A 82 -8.21 16.02 7.59
C GLN A 82 -8.04 14.96 6.55
N LYS A 83 -8.93 14.91 5.58
CA LYS A 83 -8.83 13.91 4.55
C LYS A 83 -7.65 14.15 3.64
N ALA A 84 -7.40 15.40 3.28
CA ALA A 84 -6.25 15.71 2.45
C ALA A 84 -4.97 15.35 3.17
N TRP A 85 -4.92 15.65 4.46
CA TRP A 85 -3.77 15.34 5.26
C TRP A 85 -3.51 13.84 5.29
N LEU A 86 -4.58 13.08 5.46
CA LEU A 86 -4.49 11.64 5.50
C LEU A 86 -3.97 11.09 4.19
N LEU A 87 -4.41 11.64 3.09
CA LEU A 87 -3.95 11.18 1.79
C LEU A 87 -2.46 11.46 1.59
N GLU A 88 -2.00 12.61 2.04
CA GLU A 88 -0.58 12.93 1.94
C GLU A 88 0.26 11.97 2.76
N ASP A 89 -0.19 11.64 3.96
CA ASP A 89 0.51 10.71 4.80
C ASP A 89 0.53 9.32 4.17
N THR A 90 -0.59 8.91 3.60
CA THR A 90 -0.70 7.61 2.97
C THR A 90 0.19 7.56 1.73
N GLU A 91 0.26 8.65 0.97
CA GLU A 91 1.13 8.71 -0.18
C GLU A 91 2.58 8.56 0.21
N THR A 92 2.97 9.19 1.32
CA THR A 92 4.33 9.05 1.82
C THR A 92 4.64 7.60 2.16
N LYS A 93 3.70 6.92 2.80
CA LYS A 93 3.88 5.51 3.12
C LYS A 93 4.03 4.69 1.84
N CYS A 94 3.24 5.02 0.82
CA CYS A 94 3.34 4.33 -0.46
C CYS A 94 4.73 4.52 -1.06
N ASP A 95 5.26 5.73 -0.99
CA ASP A 95 6.58 6.00 -1.52
C ASP A 95 7.67 5.26 -0.75
N TYR A 96 7.51 5.15 0.58
CA TYR A 96 8.45 4.35 1.35
C TYR A 96 8.41 2.89 0.92
N CYS A 97 7.21 2.35 0.71
CA CYS A 97 7.08 0.98 0.23
C CYS A 97 7.77 0.81 -1.12
N ARG A 98 7.57 1.76 -2.01
CA ARG A 98 8.19 1.69 -3.33
C ARG A 98 9.71 1.70 -3.22
N ALA A 99 10.25 2.52 -2.33
CA ALA A 99 11.68 2.62 -2.16
C ALA A 99 12.28 1.32 -1.62
N VAL A 100 11.68 0.78 -0.56
CA VAL A 100 12.20 -0.45 0.03
C VAL A 100 12.05 -1.62 -0.95
N ASN A 101 10.92 -1.66 -1.65
CA ASN A 101 10.70 -2.70 -2.65
C ASN A 101 11.77 -2.63 -3.74
N HIS A 102 12.12 -1.43 -4.15
CA HIS A 102 13.16 -1.25 -5.16
C HIS A 102 14.51 -1.76 -4.67
N VAL A 103 14.83 -1.47 -3.42
CA VAL A 103 16.08 -1.97 -2.85
C VAL A 103 16.10 -3.50 -2.88
N LEU A 104 14.97 -4.11 -2.52
CA LEU A 104 14.89 -5.58 -2.55
C LEU A 104 15.06 -6.13 -3.96
N LEU A 105 14.63 -5.37 -4.96
CA LEU A 105 14.73 -5.82 -6.34
C LEU A 105 16.12 -5.71 -6.93
N VAL A 106 16.79 -4.60 -6.67
CA VAL A 106 18.01 -4.29 -7.42
C VAL A 106 19.30 -4.37 -6.63
N SER A 107 19.24 -4.36 -5.31
CA SER A 107 20.45 -4.26 -4.52
C SER A 107 20.92 -5.62 -4.05
N HIS A 108 22.24 -5.72 -3.88
CA HIS A 108 22.80 -6.90 -3.22
C HIS A 108 22.98 -6.54 -1.77
N PHE A 109 22.49 -7.38 -0.90
CA PHE A 109 22.62 -7.14 0.52
C PHE A 109 22.84 -8.48 1.20
N ASP A 110 23.34 -8.41 2.43
CA ASP A 110 23.58 -9.62 3.18
C ASP A 110 22.28 -10.34 3.43
N ARG A 111 22.35 -11.64 3.37
CA ARG A 111 21.19 -12.46 3.65
C ARG A 111 20.58 -12.13 5.00
N ASP A 112 21.43 -11.74 5.94
CA ASP A 112 20.97 -11.40 7.28
C ASP A 112 20.08 -10.16 7.30
N MET A 113 20.22 -9.30 6.30
CA MET A 113 19.41 -8.08 6.22
C MET A 113 18.02 -8.33 5.65
N LEU A 114 17.83 -9.45 4.98
CA LEU A 114 16.57 -9.70 4.30
C LEU A 114 15.37 -9.65 5.23
N PRO A 115 15.37 -10.31 6.40
CA PRO A 115 14.18 -10.24 7.26
C PRO A 115 13.89 -8.85 7.76
N TYR A 116 14.91 -8.02 7.91
CA TYR A 116 14.65 -6.65 8.37
C TYR A 116 14.05 -5.81 7.27
N LEU A 117 14.51 -5.99 6.04
CA LEU A 117 13.96 -5.23 4.91
C LEU A 117 12.53 -5.66 4.60
N THR A 118 12.28 -6.96 4.57
CA THR A 118 10.93 -7.43 4.30
C THR A 118 10.00 -7.08 5.45
N GLY A 119 10.51 -7.11 6.68
CA GLY A 119 9.73 -6.72 7.84
C GLY A 119 9.37 -5.24 7.79
N LEU A 120 10.33 -4.39 7.44
CA LEU A 120 10.06 -2.96 7.31
C LEU A 120 9.01 -2.70 6.24
N LEU A 121 9.16 -3.35 5.10
CA LEU A 121 8.20 -3.18 4.02
C LEU A 121 6.81 -3.63 4.46
N HIS A 122 6.74 -4.74 5.17
CA HIS A 122 5.46 -5.23 5.66
C HIS A 122 4.82 -4.23 6.63
N GLU A 123 5.61 -3.67 7.53
CA GLU A 123 5.08 -2.71 8.51
C GLU A 123 4.51 -1.48 7.82
N VAL A 124 5.25 -0.94 6.88
CA VAL A 124 4.80 0.28 6.22
C VAL A 124 3.59 -0.01 5.32
N ALA A 125 3.62 -1.15 4.62
CA ALA A 125 2.50 -1.52 3.76
C ALA A 125 1.24 -1.78 4.59
N HIS A 126 1.41 -2.38 5.76
CA HIS A 126 0.29 -2.63 6.65
C HIS A 126 -0.32 -1.31 7.13
N SER A 127 0.54 -0.35 7.47
CA SER A 127 0.07 0.96 7.90
C SER A 127 -0.68 1.67 6.76
N MET A 128 -0.12 1.61 5.56
CA MET A 128 -0.77 2.20 4.39
C MET A 128 -2.11 1.56 4.13
N ALA A 129 -2.17 0.24 4.20
CA ALA A 129 -3.41 -0.47 3.96
C ALA A 129 -4.46 -0.12 5.00
N GLY A 130 -4.03 0.06 6.25
CA GLY A 130 -4.95 0.47 7.29
C GLY A 130 -5.60 1.80 6.98
N ASP A 131 -4.82 2.73 6.42
CA ASP A 131 -5.38 4.03 6.04
C ASP A 131 -6.40 3.90 4.92
N LEU A 132 -6.20 2.96 4.02
CA LEU A 132 -7.04 2.86 2.83
C LEU A 132 -8.22 1.92 2.99
N ILE A 133 -8.11 0.95 3.88
CA ILE A 133 -9.15 -0.06 4.01
C ILE A 133 -10.17 0.32 5.07
N THR A 134 -9.71 0.93 6.16
CA THR A 134 -10.62 1.21 7.27
C THR A 134 -10.97 2.65 7.50
N PRO A 135 -10.72 3.56 6.59
CA PRO A 135 -10.98 4.96 6.91
C PRO A 135 -12.45 5.24 7.13
N ALA A 136 -13.28 4.43 6.60
CA ALA A 136 -14.69 4.70 6.71
C ALA A 136 -15.27 4.29 8.04
N GLN A 137 -14.44 3.75 8.88
CA GLN A 137 -14.92 3.28 10.11
C GLN A 137 -14.72 4.28 11.14
N PRO A 138 -15.33 5.23 11.21
CA PRO A 138 -15.06 6.26 12.15
C PRO A 138 -15.62 5.90 13.45
N ARG A 139 -15.95 5.68 13.55
CA ARG A 139 -16.58 5.60 14.43
C ARG A 139 -16.40 5.02 15.41
N MET A 140 -16.31 4.89 15.30
CA MET A 140 -16.08 4.46 15.97
C MET A 140 -15.84 4.65 16.88
N THR A 141 -15.95 4.96 16.70
CA THR A 141 -15.75 5.06 17.42
C THR A 141 -15.80 5.28 18.41
N ILE A 142 -16.03 5.50 18.46
CA ILE A 142 -16.11 5.67 19.16
C ILE A 142 -16.20 5.70 20.17
N HIS A 143 -16.50 5.90 20.15
CA HIS A 143 -16.66 5.88 20.91
C HIS A 143 -16.41 5.87 21.83
N LEU A 144 -16.57 6.03 21.93
CA LEU A 144 -16.43 6.03 22.63
C LEU A 144 -16.16 6.03 23.54
N PRO A 145 -16.27 6.03 23.90
CA PRO A 145 -16.04 6.10 24.75
C PRO A 145 -15.99 6.17 25.57
N ALA A 146 -16.36 6.43 25.57
CA ALA A 146 -16.30 6.39 26.08
C ALA A 146 -16.15 6.43 26.85
N ARG A 147 -16.48 6.71 26.84
CA ARG A 147 -16.49 6.65 27.20
C ARG A 147 -16.43 6.36 27.90
N HIS A 148 -16.83 6.51 27.86
CA HIS A 148 -16.95 6.13 28.00
C HIS A 148 -16.83 5.97 28.45
#